data_1466d3c6bf6565e90fc9ca888e0d3405
#
_entry.id   1466d3c6bf6565e90fc9ca888e0d3405
#
_cell.length_a   1.000
_cell.length_b   1.000
_cell.length_c   1.000
_cell.angle_alpha   90.00
_cell.angle_beta   90.00
_cell.angle_gamma   90.00
#
_symmetry.space_group_name_H-M   'P 1'
#
loop_
_entity.id
_entity.type
_entity.pdbx_description
1 polymer ?
#
loop_
_entity_poly.entity_id
_entity_poly.type
_entity_poly.pdbx_seq_one_letter_code
_entity_poly.pdbx_strand_id
1 'polypeptide(L)'
;SREMKGRVIGTDPTTDLALVKIEGDDFPAIPVGDSERLKVGEWVLAVGNPFNLGSTVTAGIVSAKSRGLGANGVESFIQTDAAINQGNSGGALVNARGELVGINAMLVSPTGAYSGYGFAIPTNIMTKVITDLKQYGTVQRALLGIAGRDMGNETYPDEIRKEQRELGVNEGVQVVEVTEGGSAD
;
A
#
# COMPACT_ATOMS: atom_id res chain seq x y z
N SER A 1 -0.92 28.63 7.74
CA SER A 1 -0.57 27.68 6.66
C SER A 1 0.20 28.44 5.58
N ARG A 2 1.22 27.80 5.01
CA ARG A 2 1.95 28.35 3.86
C ARG A 2 1.38 27.71 2.60
N GLU A 3 0.99 28.51 1.62
CA GLU A 3 0.68 28.02 0.27
C GLU A 3 1.96 27.98 -0.56
N MET A 4 2.21 26.91 -1.23
CA MET A 4 3.40 26.71 -2.04
C MET A 4 3.01 26.05 -3.37
N LYS A 5 3.72 26.45 -4.43
CA LYS A 5 3.55 25.78 -5.73
C LYS A 5 4.26 24.43 -5.68
N GLY A 6 3.52 23.38 -6.03
CA GLY A 6 4.04 22.03 -6.22
C GLY A 6 4.19 21.70 -7.70
N ARG A 7 5.21 20.90 -8.03
CA ARG A 7 5.41 20.32 -9.37
C ARG A 7 5.41 18.80 -9.25
N VAL A 8 4.55 18.11 -10.00
CA VAL A 8 4.56 16.66 -10.09
C VAL A 8 5.84 16.23 -10.82
N ILE A 9 6.63 15.38 -10.17
CA ILE A 9 7.86 14.79 -10.72
C ILE A 9 7.53 13.52 -11.48
N GLY A 10 6.61 12.71 -10.96
CA GLY A 10 6.15 11.49 -11.57
C GLY A 10 4.99 10.89 -10.78
N THR A 11 4.29 9.97 -11.44
CA THR A 11 3.14 9.26 -10.87
C THR A 11 3.27 7.77 -11.14
N ASP A 12 2.70 6.98 -10.26
CA ASP A 12 2.56 5.54 -10.41
C ASP A 12 1.10 5.11 -10.18
N PRO A 13 0.29 5.00 -11.24
CA PRO A 13 -1.11 4.61 -11.12
C PRO A 13 -1.31 3.21 -10.50
N THR A 14 -0.31 2.33 -10.64
CA THR A 14 -0.40 0.95 -10.12
C THR A 14 -0.42 0.89 -8.60
N THR A 15 0.30 1.80 -7.93
CA THR A 15 0.34 1.90 -6.46
C THR A 15 -0.43 3.10 -5.92
N ASP A 16 -1.03 3.93 -6.80
CA ASP A 16 -1.71 5.18 -6.45
C ASP A 16 -0.79 6.19 -5.73
N LEU A 17 0.48 6.26 -6.15
CA LEU A 17 1.46 7.18 -5.59
C LEU A 17 1.87 8.25 -6.59
N ALA A 18 2.12 9.45 -6.09
CA ALA A 18 2.70 10.56 -6.83
C ALA A 18 3.85 11.19 -6.05
N LEU A 19 4.92 11.56 -6.76
CA LEU A 19 6.01 12.33 -6.22
C LEU A 19 5.85 13.81 -6.62
N VAL A 20 5.73 14.67 -5.61
CA VAL A 20 5.56 16.12 -5.80
C VAL A 20 6.75 16.86 -5.21
N LYS A 21 7.35 17.76 -5.98
CA LYS A 21 8.40 18.67 -5.53
C LYS A 21 7.78 20.02 -5.19
N ILE A 22 8.09 20.54 -4.01
CA ILE A 22 7.85 21.92 -3.61
C ILE A 22 9.19 22.67 -3.52
N GLU A 23 9.19 23.97 -3.84
CA GLU A 23 10.37 24.81 -3.72
C GLU A 23 10.42 25.42 -2.30
N GLY A 24 11.61 25.50 -1.76
CA GLY A 24 11.89 26.09 -0.45
C GLY A 24 12.89 25.24 0.34
N ASP A 25 13.41 25.85 1.38
CA ASP A 25 14.36 25.28 2.30
C ASP A 25 13.72 25.11 3.67
N ASP A 26 14.33 24.30 4.51
CA ASP A 26 13.99 24.19 5.94
C ASP A 26 12.62 23.58 6.24
N PHE A 27 12.23 22.56 5.46
CA PHE A 27 11.07 21.76 5.79
C PHE A 27 11.45 20.61 6.72
N PRO A 28 10.78 20.45 7.88
CA PRO A 28 10.99 19.29 8.72
C PRO A 28 10.54 18.03 7.97
N ALA A 29 11.45 17.08 7.80
CA ALA A 29 11.16 15.79 7.20
C ALA A 29 10.77 14.78 8.28
N ILE A 30 9.73 13.99 8.00
CA ILE A 30 9.36 12.87 8.85
C ILE A 30 10.39 11.74 8.68
N PRO A 31 10.89 11.11 9.77
CA PRO A 31 11.72 9.91 9.63
C PRO A 31 10.92 8.77 8.99
N VAL A 32 11.51 8.12 7.99
CA VAL A 32 10.89 6.96 7.34
C VAL A 32 11.22 5.71 8.14
N GLY A 33 10.18 5.05 8.63
CA GLY A 33 10.26 3.79 9.35
C GLY A 33 10.20 2.59 8.39
N ASP A 34 10.50 1.42 8.93
CA ASP A 34 10.47 0.14 8.22
C ASP A 34 9.11 -0.54 8.41
N SER A 35 8.29 -0.54 7.36
CA SER A 35 6.96 -1.16 7.37
C SER A 35 7.01 -2.70 7.46
N GLU A 36 8.13 -3.34 7.08
CA GLU A 36 8.27 -4.79 7.23
C GLU A 36 8.33 -5.21 8.70
N ARG A 37 8.94 -4.39 9.54
CA ARG A 37 9.07 -4.64 10.97
C ARG A 37 7.82 -4.33 11.78
N LEU A 38 6.84 -3.65 11.17
CA LEU A 38 5.56 -3.33 11.80
C LEU A 38 4.79 -4.62 12.11
N LYS A 39 4.21 -4.74 13.29
CA LYS A 39 3.48 -5.93 13.74
C LYS A 39 1.99 -5.63 13.91
N VAL A 40 1.15 -6.62 13.66
CA VAL A 40 -0.27 -6.57 14.00
C VAL A 40 -0.41 -6.31 15.50
N GLY A 41 -1.33 -5.39 15.85
CA GLY A 41 -1.54 -4.90 17.22
C GLY A 41 -0.70 -3.68 17.61
N GLU A 42 0.29 -3.26 16.83
CA GLU A 42 1.04 -2.03 17.11
C GLU A 42 0.19 -0.78 16.86
N TRP A 43 0.34 0.22 17.73
CA TRP A 43 -0.34 1.51 17.59
C TRP A 43 0.16 2.29 16.39
N VAL A 44 -0.79 2.87 15.66
CA VAL A 44 -0.54 3.77 14.54
C VAL A 44 -1.46 4.98 14.60
N LEU A 45 -1.00 6.09 14.02
CA LEU A 45 -1.74 7.33 13.88
C LEU A 45 -1.86 7.67 12.39
N ALA A 46 -3.07 7.89 11.92
CA ALA A 46 -3.32 8.40 10.58
C ALA A 46 -3.45 9.93 10.65
N VAL A 47 -2.57 10.63 9.94
CA VAL A 47 -2.50 12.10 9.92
C VAL A 47 -2.98 12.60 8.56
N GLY A 48 -3.79 13.65 8.55
CA GLY A 48 -4.28 14.27 7.32
C GLY A 48 -4.87 15.64 7.56
N ASN A 49 -5.48 16.19 6.52
CA ASN A 49 -6.15 17.50 6.60
C ASN A 49 -7.54 17.41 5.93
N PRO A 50 -8.49 16.66 6.52
CA PRO A 50 -9.82 16.50 5.98
C PRO A 50 -10.55 17.84 5.94
N PHE A 51 -11.26 18.09 4.84
CA PHE A 51 -12.12 19.25 4.64
C PHE A 51 -11.42 20.62 4.78
N ASN A 52 -10.10 20.69 4.67
CA ASN A 52 -9.30 21.89 4.88
C ASN A 52 -9.54 22.59 6.24
N LEU A 53 -9.95 21.82 7.25
CA LEU A 53 -10.26 22.30 8.60
C LEU A 53 -9.03 22.34 9.53
N GLY A 54 -7.85 21.99 9.01
CA GLY A 54 -6.61 21.85 9.77
C GLY A 54 -6.18 20.38 9.92
N SER A 55 -4.98 20.19 10.44
CA SER A 55 -4.43 18.84 10.64
C SER A 55 -5.30 18.03 11.59
N THR A 56 -5.68 16.84 11.18
CA THR A 56 -6.46 15.89 11.95
C THR A 56 -5.65 14.62 12.13
N VAL A 57 -5.74 14.04 13.31
CA VAL A 57 -5.08 12.78 13.67
C VAL A 57 -6.14 11.81 14.17
N THR A 58 -6.14 10.59 13.61
CA THR A 58 -6.91 9.47 14.13
C THR A 58 -5.95 8.39 14.61
N ALA A 59 -6.33 7.64 15.65
CA ALA A 59 -5.52 6.60 16.26
C ALA A 59 -6.18 5.23 16.09
N GLY A 60 -5.38 4.21 15.92
CA GLY A 60 -5.79 2.82 15.86
C GLY A 60 -4.59 1.90 15.93
N ILE A 61 -4.78 0.66 15.55
CA ILE A 61 -3.74 -0.35 15.51
C ILE A 61 -3.54 -0.89 14.09
N VAL A 62 -2.45 -1.57 13.85
CA VAL A 62 -2.27 -2.43 12.68
C VAL A 62 -3.19 -3.62 12.83
N SER A 63 -4.23 -3.72 12.02
CA SER A 63 -5.20 -4.82 12.06
C SER A 63 -4.74 -6.02 11.22
N ALA A 64 -4.04 -5.77 10.10
CA ALA A 64 -3.43 -6.79 9.26
C ALA A 64 -2.32 -6.18 8.39
N LYS A 65 -1.53 -7.05 7.76
CA LYS A 65 -0.49 -6.67 6.77
C LYS A 65 -0.71 -7.46 5.47
N SER A 66 -0.10 -6.96 4.40
CA SER A 66 -0.09 -7.62 3.08
C SER A 66 -1.50 -7.91 2.53
N ARG A 67 -2.45 -6.98 2.77
CA ARG A 67 -3.80 -7.11 2.25
C ARG A 67 -3.85 -6.72 0.78
N GLY A 68 -4.26 -7.67 -0.06
CA GLY A 68 -4.71 -7.43 -1.43
C GLY A 68 -6.23 -7.25 -1.45
N LEU A 69 -6.73 -6.31 -2.22
CA LEU A 69 -8.16 -5.99 -2.34
C LEU A 69 -8.67 -6.25 -3.77
N GLY A 70 -7.77 -6.65 -4.67
CA GLY A 70 -8.10 -6.93 -6.06
C GLY A 70 -8.45 -5.69 -6.90
N ALA A 71 -8.11 -4.49 -6.41
CA ALA A 71 -8.42 -3.24 -7.09
C ALA A 71 -7.32 -2.78 -8.05
N ASN A 72 -6.05 -3.05 -7.71
CA ASN A 72 -4.87 -2.63 -8.48
C ASN A 72 -3.80 -3.74 -8.54
N GLY A 73 -2.90 -3.64 -9.48
CA GLY A 73 -1.93 -4.71 -9.78
C GLY A 73 -0.83 -4.98 -8.75
N VAL A 74 -0.57 -4.08 -7.82
CA VAL A 74 0.42 -4.27 -6.74
C VAL A 74 -0.19 -3.82 -5.43
N GLU A 75 -0.73 -4.76 -4.70
CA GLU A 75 -1.40 -4.51 -3.43
C GLU A 75 -0.72 -5.29 -2.31
N SER A 76 -0.30 -4.57 -1.28
CA SER A 76 0.22 -5.14 -0.04
C SER A 76 -0.06 -4.16 1.10
N PHE A 77 -1.33 -3.79 1.25
CA PHE A 77 -1.72 -2.73 2.18
C PHE A 77 -1.50 -3.12 3.64
N ILE A 78 -1.16 -2.11 4.45
CA ILE A 78 -1.35 -2.14 5.89
C ILE A 78 -2.82 -1.84 6.14
N GLN A 79 -3.52 -2.75 6.82
CA GLN A 79 -4.87 -2.52 7.32
C GLN A 79 -4.81 -1.97 8.73
N THR A 80 -5.64 -0.96 9.03
CA THR A 80 -5.76 -0.34 10.36
C THR A 80 -7.23 -0.01 10.67
N ASP A 81 -7.56 0.05 11.94
CA ASP A 81 -8.83 0.59 12.43
C ASP A 81 -8.75 2.09 12.79
N ALA A 82 -7.58 2.73 12.61
CA ALA A 82 -7.49 4.18 12.59
C ALA A 82 -8.40 4.72 11.47
N ALA A 83 -9.29 5.67 11.78
CA ALA A 83 -10.26 6.15 10.81
C ALA A 83 -9.57 6.85 9.64
N ILE A 84 -9.70 6.29 8.44
CA ILE A 84 -9.27 6.87 7.16
C ILE A 84 -10.51 7.28 6.39
N ASN A 85 -10.65 8.58 6.17
CA ASN A 85 -11.77 9.21 5.47
C ASN A 85 -11.26 10.14 4.38
N GLN A 86 -12.19 10.66 3.58
CA GLN A 86 -11.86 11.69 2.60
C GLN A 86 -11.15 12.87 3.28
N GLY A 87 -9.94 13.19 2.78
CA GLY A 87 -9.10 14.30 3.26
C GLY A 87 -7.90 13.87 4.10
N ASN A 88 -7.81 12.63 4.61
CA ASN A 88 -6.55 12.10 5.15
C ASN A 88 -5.84 11.13 4.21
N SER A 89 -6.44 10.76 3.08
CA SER A 89 -5.77 10.07 1.97
C SER A 89 -4.58 10.86 1.45
N GLY A 90 -3.46 10.19 1.18
CA GLY A 90 -2.18 10.79 0.85
C GLY A 90 -1.40 11.32 2.07
N GLY A 91 -2.02 11.37 3.24
CA GLY A 91 -1.38 11.71 4.51
C GLY A 91 -0.57 10.56 5.10
N ALA A 92 0.11 10.82 6.19
CA ALA A 92 1.00 9.86 6.84
C ALA A 92 0.25 8.87 7.73
N LEU A 93 0.64 7.59 7.66
CA LEU A 93 0.45 6.64 8.74
C LEU A 93 1.77 6.55 9.51
N VAL A 94 1.75 6.85 10.81
CA VAL A 94 2.96 6.87 11.64
C VAL A 94 2.83 5.87 12.79
N ASN A 95 3.95 5.32 13.22
CA ASN A 95 4.01 4.45 14.41
C ASN A 95 4.13 5.29 15.70
N ALA A 96 4.17 4.61 16.85
CA ALA A 96 4.29 5.24 18.17
C ALA A 96 5.64 5.99 18.39
N ARG A 97 6.64 5.80 17.51
CA ARG A 97 7.91 6.54 17.53
C ARG A 97 7.88 7.80 16.66
N GLY A 98 6.75 8.07 15.98
CA GLY A 98 6.64 9.18 15.04
C GLY A 98 7.30 8.91 13.68
N GLU A 99 7.60 7.66 13.34
CA GLU A 99 8.17 7.28 12.06
C GLU A 99 7.05 6.99 11.05
N LEU A 100 7.23 7.43 9.81
CA LEU A 100 6.34 7.11 8.70
C LEU A 100 6.42 5.61 8.39
N VAL A 101 5.29 4.91 8.46
CA VAL A 101 5.20 3.48 8.14
C VAL A 101 4.29 3.20 6.94
N GLY A 102 3.49 4.19 6.52
CA GLY A 102 2.66 4.08 5.34
C GLY A 102 2.09 5.42 4.88
N ILE A 103 1.50 5.42 3.69
CA ILE A 103 0.72 6.53 3.13
C ILE A 103 -0.75 6.11 3.15
N ASN A 104 -1.59 6.89 3.82
CA ASN A 104 -3.02 6.61 3.92
C ASN A 104 -3.65 6.55 2.51
N ALA A 105 -4.36 5.48 2.22
CA ALA A 105 -5.06 5.29 0.95
C ALA A 105 -6.56 5.22 1.20
N MET A 106 -7.32 6.01 0.45
CA MET A 106 -8.77 5.88 0.45
C MET A 106 -9.18 4.81 -0.55
N LEU A 107 -9.55 3.66 -0.05
CA LEU A 107 -10.16 2.62 -0.87
C LEU A 107 -11.68 2.85 -0.91
N VAL A 108 -12.24 2.66 -2.08
CA VAL A 108 -13.68 2.84 -2.27
C VAL A 108 -14.43 1.80 -1.45
N SER A 109 -14.94 2.22 -0.30
CA SER A 109 -15.97 1.45 0.40
C SER A 109 -17.23 1.45 -0.47
N PRO A 110 -17.98 0.35 -0.59
CA PRO A 110 -19.25 0.32 -1.31
C PRO A 110 -20.25 1.38 -0.86
N THR A 111 -20.09 1.88 0.36
CA THR A 111 -20.95 2.94 0.95
C THR A 111 -20.29 4.32 0.94
N GLY A 112 -19.03 4.45 0.52
CA GLY A 112 -18.27 5.70 0.58
C GLY A 112 -17.91 6.18 1.99
N ALA A 113 -18.28 5.43 3.03
CA ALA A 113 -18.03 5.77 4.44
C ALA A 113 -17.04 4.80 5.09
N TYR A 114 -16.30 5.27 6.08
CA TYR A 114 -15.46 4.43 6.93
C TYR A 114 -16.30 3.33 7.59
N SER A 115 -15.90 2.08 7.39
CA SER A 115 -16.59 0.88 7.87
C SER A 115 -15.78 0.08 8.90
N GLY A 116 -14.81 0.72 9.57
CA GLY A 116 -13.89 0.06 10.50
C GLY A 116 -12.60 -0.46 9.86
N TYR A 117 -12.41 -0.23 8.55
CA TYR A 117 -11.23 -0.66 7.80
C TYR A 117 -10.60 0.54 7.10
N GLY A 118 -9.40 0.90 7.51
CA GLY A 118 -8.52 1.83 6.82
C GLY A 118 -7.35 1.08 6.19
N PHE A 119 -6.78 1.64 5.14
CA PHE A 119 -5.67 1.05 4.42
C PHE A 119 -4.58 2.08 4.17
N ALA A 120 -3.32 1.62 4.19
CA ALA A 120 -2.18 2.46 3.87
C ALA A 120 -1.18 1.70 3.00
N ILE A 121 -0.56 2.40 2.06
CA ILE A 121 0.52 1.89 1.23
C ILE A 121 1.78 1.85 2.10
N PRO A 122 2.44 0.68 2.27
CA PRO A 122 3.60 0.54 3.13
C PRO A 122 4.81 1.35 2.65
N THR A 123 5.67 1.76 3.58
CA THR A 123 6.89 2.55 3.24
C THR A 123 7.90 1.79 2.40
N ASN A 124 7.99 0.46 2.45
CA ASN A 124 8.84 -0.32 1.56
C ASN A 124 8.43 -0.14 0.09
N ILE A 125 7.13 -0.21 -0.22
CA ILE A 125 6.59 0.06 -1.57
C ILE A 125 6.81 1.53 -1.95
N MET A 126 6.45 2.46 -1.05
CA MET A 126 6.65 3.90 -1.27
C MET A 126 8.10 4.23 -1.61
N THR A 127 9.06 3.70 -0.85
CA THR A 127 10.49 3.99 -1.04
C THR A 127 10.97 3.52 -2.42
N LYS A 128 10.56 2.33 -2.86
CA LYS A 128 10.88 1.79 -4.20
C LYS A 128 10.32 2.73 -5.28
N VAL A 129 9.04 3.07 -5.19
CA VAL A 129 8.36 3.94 -6.16
C VAL A 129 9.02 5.31 -6.23
N ILE A 130 9.28 5.97 -5.09
CA ILE A 130 9.91 7.30 -5.04
C ILE A 130 11.33 7.26 -5.62
N THR A 131 12.10 6.21 -5.32
CA THR A 131 13.46 6.04 -5.84
C THR A 131 13.44 5.96 -7.36
N ASP A 132 12.58 5.14 -7.92
CA ASP A 132 12.46 4.99 -9.37
C ASP A 132 11.94 6.27 -10.05
N LEU A 133 10.92 6.92 -9.49
CA LEU A 133 10.40 8.17 -10.03
C LEU A 133 11.46 9.28 -10.03
N LYS A 134 12.33 9.33 -9.02
CA LYS A 134 13.46 10.27 -8.99
C LYS A 134 14.51 9.97 -10.05
N GLN A 135 14.83 8.71 -10.23
CA GLN A 135 15.95 8.28 -11.08
C GLN A 135 15.56 8.17 -12.55
N TYR A 136 14.38 7.64 -12.83
CA TYR A 136 13.95 7.27 -14.19
C TYR A 136 12.71 8.01 -14.67
N GLY A 137 12.01 8.74 -13.79
CA GLY A 137 10.74 9.36 -14.11
C GLY A 137 9.55 8.39 -14.19
N THR A 138 9.81 7.08 -14.15
CA THR A 138 8.82 5.99 -14.18
C THR A 138 9.25 4.86 -13.27
N VAL A 139 8.28 4.10 -12.75
CA VAL A 139 8.58 2.95 -11.89
C VAL A 139 9.04 1.76 -12.74
N GLN A 140 10.18 1.19 -12.38
CA GLN A 140 10.74 0.01 -13.04
C GLN A 140 10.15 -1.25 -12.40
N ARG A 141 9.47 -2.08 -13.21
CA ARG A 141 8.92 -3.36 -12.78
C ARG A 141 9.39 -4.47 -13.72
N ALA A 142 9.82 -5.57 -13.13
CA ALA A 142 10.06 -6.81 -13.87
C ALA A 142 8.80 -7.69 -13.77
N LEU A 143 8.50 -8.40 -14.83
CA LEU A 143 7.49 -9.43 -14.86
C LEU A 143 8.18 -10.80 -14.85
N LEU A 144 7.74 -11.70 -13.98
CA LEU A 144 8.23 -13.07 -13.98
C LEU A 144 7.73 -13.88 -15.16
N GLY A 145 6.64 -13.44 -15.81
CA GLY A 145 6.03 -14.16 -16.91
C GLY A 145 5.39 -15.48 -16.45
N ILE A 146 4.72 -15.48 -15.31
CA ILE A 146 3.97 -16.62 -14.80
C ILE A 146 2.50 -16.25 -14.55
N ALA A 147 1.61 -17.23 -14.72
CA ALA A 147 0.28 -17.18 -14.13
C ALA A 147 0.27 -18.06 -12.88
N GLY A 148 -0.20 -17.51 -11.77
CA GLY A 148 -0.20 -18.19 -10.48
C GLY A 148 -1.59 -18.24 -9.85
N ARG A 149 -1.81 -19.24 -9.00
CA ARG A 149 -2.97 -19.33 -8.12
C ARG A 149 -2.49 -19.37 -6.68
N ASP A 150 -3.13 -18.60 -5.82
CA ASP A 150 -2.84 -18.62 -4.38
C ASP A 150 -3.28 -19.94 -3.77
N MET A 151 -2.38 -20.60 -3.03
CA MET A 151 -2.68 -21.86 -2.36
C MET A 151 -3.52 -21.58 -1.11
N GLY A 152 -4.52 -22.45 -0.85
CA GLY A 152 -5.38 -22.30 0.32
C GLY A 152 -6.46 -21.22 0.19
N ASN A 153 -6.65 -20.62 -0.97
CA ASN A 153 -7.74 -19.67 -1.19
C ASN A 153 -9.09 -20.39 -1.23
N GLU A 154 -9.88 -20.23 -0.18
CA GLU A 154 -11.18 -20.88 0.00
C GLU A 154 -12.26 -20.42 -0.99
N THR A 155 -12.03 -19.32 -1.71
CA THR A 155 -12.98 -18.78 -2.70
C THR A 155 -12.91 -19.50 -4.04
N TYR A 156 -11.87 -20.31 -4.28
CA TYR A 156 -11.77 -21.09 -5.51
C TYR A 156 -12.80 -22.21 -5.58
N PRO A 157 -13.24 -22.61 -6.80
CA PRO A 157 -14.08 -23.76 -7.01
C PRO A 157 -13.51 -25.05 -6.38
N ASP A 158 -14.39 -25.97 -5.99
CA ASP A 158 -14.01 -27.22 -5.30
C ASP A 158 -12.99 -28.05 -6.06
N GLU A 159 -13.07 -28.06 -7.40
CA GLU A 159 -12.15 -28.76 -8.28
C GLU A 159 -10.72 -28.26 -8.13
N ILE A 160 -10.53 -26.93 -8.14
CA ILE A 160 -9.21 -26.30 -7.95
C ILE A 160 -8.70 -26.56 -6.52
N ARG A 161 -9.55 -26.43 -5.53
CA ARG A 161 -9.18 -26.70 -4.13
C ARG A 161 -8.81 -28.18 -3.90
N LYS A 162 -9.44 -29.09 -4.63
CA LYS A 162 -9.09 -30.53 -4.60
C LYS A 162 -7.71 -30.74 -5.20
N GLU A 163 -7.44 -30.20 -6.39
CA GLU A 163 -6.13 -30.24 -7.03
C GLU A 163 -5.03 -29.70 -6.10
N GLN A 164 -5.25 -28.56 -5.47
CA GLN A 164 -4.31 -27.97 -4.53
C GLN A 164 -4.04 -28.86 -3.31
N ARG A 165 -5.08 -29.49 -2.75
CA ARG A 165 -4.92 -30.44 -1.63
C ARG A 165 -4.09 -31.66 -2.01
N GLU A 166 -4.22 -32.14 -3.25
CA GLU A 166 -3.45 -33.29 -3.76
C GLU A 166 -1.95 -32.98 -3.88
N LEU A 167 -1.58 -31.71 -4.02
CA LEU A 167 -0.19 -31.24 -3.99
C LEU A 167 0.46 -31.31 -2.59
N GLY A 168 -0.34 -31.47 -1.53
CA GLY A 168 0.14 -31.57 -0.15
C GLY A 168 0.75 -30.27 0.39
N VAL A 169 0.49 -29.12 -0.23
CA VAL A 169 0.98 -27.80 0.15
C VAL A 169 -0.24 -26.90 0.45
N ASN A 170 -0.25 -26.26 1.61
CA ASN A 170 -1.39 -25.48 2.07
C ASN A 170 -1.18 -23.96 1.91
N GLU A 171 0.04 -23.49 1.60
CA GLU A 171 0.39 -22.09 1.47
C GLU A 171 1.36 -21.89 0.30
N GLY A 172 1.35 -20.68 -0.29
CA GLY A 172 2.23 -20.31 -1.38
C GLY A 172 1.49 -20.02 -2.68
N VAL A 173 2.17 -20.07 -3.79
CA VAL A 173 1.62 -19.83 -5.13
C VAL A 173 1.87 -21.04 -6.01
N GLN A 174 0.79 -21.64 -6.51
CA GLN A 174 0.85 -22.65 -7.57
C GLN A 174 1.08 -21.95 -8.90
N VAL A 175 2.21 -22.22 -9.56
CA VAL A 175 2.45 -21.77 -10.93
C VAL A 175 1.65 -22.66 -11.88
N VAL A 176 0.69 -22.07 -12.60
CA VAL A 176 -0.19 -22.81 -13.54
C VAL A 176 0.22 -22.63 -14.99
N GLU A 177 0.96 -21.56 -15.29
CA GLU A 177 1.45 -21.27 -16.63
C GLU A 177 2.74 -20.46 -16.56
N VAL A 178 3.67 -20.71 -17.46
CA VAL A 178 4.87 -19.91 -17.69
C VAL A 178 4.76 -19.31 -19.08
N THR A 179 4.96 -17.99 -19.17
CA THR A 179 4.92 -17.27 -20.46
C THR A 179 6.20 -17.59 -21.25
N GLU A 180 6.05 -18.14 -22.45
CA GLU A 180 7.17 -18.43 -23.36
C GLU A 180 8.01 -17.18 -23.62
N GLY A 181 9.33 -17.26 -23.47
CA GLY A 181 10.24 -16.12 -23.56
C GLY A 181 10.19 -15.16 -22.39
N GLY A 182 9.46 -15.47 -21.32
CA GLY A 182 9.46 -14.73 -20.08
C GLY A 182 10.69 -15.00 -19.22
N SER A 183 10.85 -14.23 -18.14
CA SER A 183 12.02 -14.39 -17.23
C SER A 183 11.96 -15.66 -16.37
N ALA A 184 10.85 -16.38 -16.37
CA ALA A 184 10.66 -17.65 -15.65
C ALA A 184 10.71 -18.89 -16.58
N ASP A 185 10.91 -18.69 -17.88
CA ASP A 185 11.01 -19.76 -18.91
C ASP A 185 12.39 -20.44 -18.93
#